data_9e49c9d8fcfbc3a93e1fea0f137aa4bd
#
_entry.id   9e49c9d8fcfbc3a93e1fea0f137aa4bd
#
_cell.length_a   1.000
_cell.length_b   1.000
_cell.length_c   1.000
_cell.angle_alpha   90.00
_cell.angle_beta   90.00
_cell.angle_gamma   90.00
#
_symmetry.space_group_name_H-M   'P 1'
#
loop_
_entity.id
_entity.type
_entity.pdbx_description
1 polymer ?
#
loop_
_entity_poly.entity_id
_entity_poly.type
_entity_poly.pdbx_seq_one_letter_code
_entity_poly.pdbx_strand_id
1 'polypeptide(L)'
;IDIVTEEDEAARWQEMMKKRTEIFIEALDCDEMLASLLVTEGFASLEDIALSPADEIASIQGIEEELATELQQRAANFIEKRDAEFEARRQELGVQDDLAEIGGMTPEMMVKLGENDVKSLEDIAYLAGDEFVEIVGEEAITIDSANELIMALRSQLFEEEWQAADEAAAAEAEAEEAGEEETEKAPA
;
A
#
# COMPACT_ATOMS: atom_id res chain seq x y z
N ILE A 1 27.73 -0.84 -3.87
CA ILE A 1 27.12 -1.31 -5.13
C ILE A 1 27.24 -2.83 -5.08
N ASP A 2 26.20 -3.47 -4.57
CA ASP A 2 26.08 -4.93 -4.61
C ASP A 2 25.90 -5.33 -6.07
N ILE A 3 26.92 -6.02 -6.61
CA ILE A 3 26.81 -6.64 -7.93
C ILE A 3 25.95 -7.89 -7.74
N VAL A 4 24.64 -7.74 -7.96
CA VAL A 4 23.73 -8.89 -8.07
C VAL A 4 24.20 -9.72 -9.25
N THR A 5 24.61 -10.96 -9.01
CA THR A 5 25.07 -11.84 -10.08
C THR A 5 23.89 -12.36 -10.88
N GLU A 6 24.11 -12.71 -12.17
CA GLU A 6 23.05 -13.33 -13.01
C GLU A 6 22.44 -14.60 -12.35
N GLU A 7 23.24 -15.29 -11.53
CA GLU A 7 22.79 -16.47 -10.77
C GLU A 7 21.84 -16.08 -9.62
N ASP A 8 22.08 -14.95 -8.96
CA ASP A 8 21.23 -14.45 -7.88
C ASP A 8 19.89 -13.91 -8.43
N GLU A 9 19.93 -13.24 -9.59
CA GLU A 9 18.71 -12.81 -10.28
C GLU A 9 17.86 -14.00 -10.75
N ALA A 10 18.49 -15.02 -11.31
CA ALA A 10 17.81 -16.24 -11.72
C ALA A 10 17.19 -16.99 -10.53
N ALA A 11 17.90 -17.05 -9.40
CA ALA A 11 17.38 -17.67 -8.17
C ALA A 11 16.19 -16.90 -7.59
N ARG A 12 16.26 -15.57 -7.52
CA ARG A 12 15.16 -14.70 -7.09
C ARG A 12 13.94 -14.85 -8.01
N TRP A 13 14.17 -14.90 -9.31
CA TRP A 13 13.09 -15.08 -10.28
C TRP A 13 12.39 -16.43 -10.14
N GLN A 14 13.16 -17.51 -9.94
CA GLN A 14 12.60 -18.85 -9.70
C GLN A 14 11.81 -18.91 -8.39
N GLU A 15 12.30 -18.29 -7.33
CA GLU A 15 11.61 -18.23 -6.04
C GLU A 15 10.31 -17.43 -6.14
N MET A 16 10.33 -16.30 -6.86
CA MET A 16 9.14 -15.50 -7.10
C MET A 16 8.09 -16.25 -7.92
N MET A 17 8.50 -16.95 -8.99
CA MET A 17 7.62 -17.79 -9.80
C MET A 17 7.00 -18.91 -8.96
N LYS A 18 7.79 -19.55 -8.10
CA LYS A 18 7.31 -20.60 -7.21
C LYS A 18 6.27 -20.07 -6.22
N LYS A 19 6.55 -18.96 -5.57
CA LYS A 19 5.59 -18.30 -4.64
C LYS A 19 4.27 -17.96 -5.34
N ARG A 20 4.32 -17.39 -6.54
CA ARG A 20 3.13 -17.09 -7.34
C ARG A 20 2.33 -18.34 -7.68
N THR A 21 3.01 -19.40 -8.10
CA THR A 21 2.37 -20.69 -8.38
C THR A 21 1.67 -21.24 -7.14
N GLU A 22 2.32 -21.20 -5.98
CA GLU A 22 1.73 -21.66 -4.71
C GLU A 22 0.47 -20.84 -4.34
N ILE A 23 0.51 -19.50 -4.49
CA ILE A 23 -0.65 -18.62 -4.26
C ILE A 23 -1.81 -18.99 -5.22
N PHE A 24 -1.52 -19.23 -6.50
CA PHE A 24 -2.55 -19.60 -7.48
C PHE A 24 -3.16 -20.98 -7.18
N ILE A 25 -2.37 -21.94 -6.75
CA ILE A 25 -2.87 -23.27 -6.32
C ILE A 25 -3.85 -23.10 -5.16
N GLU A 26 -3.50 -22.32 -4.15
CA GLU A 26 -4.33 -22.12 -2.97
C GLU A 26 -5.59 -21.29 -3.26
N ALA A 27 -5.44 -20.19 -3.99
CA ALA A 27 -6.53 -19.24 -4.23
C ALA A 27 -7.55 -19.74 -5.27
N LEU A 28 -7.05 -20.39 -6.32
CA LEU A 28 -7.87 -20.87 -7.45
C LEU A 28 -8.32 -22.32 -7.27
N ASP A 29 -7.83 -23.03 -6.25
CA ASP A 29 -8.06 -24.46 -6.04
C ASP A 29 -7.79 -25.28 -7.33
N CYS A 30 -6.61 -25.03 -7.91
CA CYS A 30 -6.16 -25.62 -9.15
C CYS A 30 -4.90 -26.46 -8.98
N ASP A 31 -4.54 -27.27 -9.96
CA ASP A 31 -3.31 -28.05 -9.93
C ASP A 31 -2.07 -27.20 -10.27
N GLU A 32 -0.90 -27.71 -9.92
CA GLU A 32 0.39 -27.04 -10.15
C GLU A 32 0.64 -26.77 -11.64
N MET A 33 0.12 -27.62 -12.54
CA MET A 33 0.30 -27.48 -13.98
C MET A 33 -0.46 -26.25 -14.48
N LEU A 34 -1.71 -26.08 -14.06
CA LEU A 34 -2.55 -24.96 -14.44
C LEU A 34 -2.03 -23.64 -13.82
N ALA A 35 -1.65 -23.67 -12.55
CA ALA A 35 -1.05 -22.52 -11.88
C ALA A 35 0.25 -22.07 -12.56
N SER A 36 1.15 -23.01 -12.89
CA SER A 36 2.39 -22.70 -13.62
C SER A 36 2.13 -22.18 -15.03
N LEU A 37 1.10 -22.69 -15.70
CA LEU A 37 0.70 -22.21 -17.02
C LEU A 37 0.24 -20.75 -16.96
N LEU A 38 -0.63 -20.40 -16.02
CA LEU A 38 -1.08 -19.01 -15.81
C LEU A 38 0.10 -18.06 -15.55
N VAL A 39 1.04 -18.44 -14.68
CA VAL A 39 2.24 -17.66 -14.40
C VAL A 39 3.11 -17.49 -15.65
N THR A 40 3.25 -18.54 -16.47
CA THR A 40 4.05 -18.51 -17.70
C THR A 40 3.42 -17.63 -18.78
N GLU A 41 2.08 -17.60 -18.85
CA GLU A 41 1.33 -16.74 -19.77
C GLU A 41 1.33 -15.26 -19.37
N GLY A 42 1.88 -14.94 -18.18
CA GLY A 42 2.12 -13.57 -17.77
C GLY A 42 1.22 -13.04 -16.65
N PHE A 43 0.34 -13.89 -16.11
CA PHE A 43 -0.46 -13.50 -14.93
C PHE A 43 0.44 -13.41 -13.70
N ALA A 44 0.63 -12.21 -13.20
CA ALA A 44 1.53 -11.94 -12.09
C ALA A 44 0.83 -12.01 -10.72
N SER A 45 -0.48 -11.79 -10.69
CA SER A 45 -1.29 -11.69 -9.48
C SER A 45 -2.69 -12.29 -9.66
N LEU A 46 -3.41 -12.49 -8.56
CA LEU A 46 -4.82 -12.90 -8.57
C LEU A 46 -5.71 -11.79 -9.13
N GLU A 47 -5.33 -10.55 -8.91
CA GLU A 47 -5.99 -9.37 -9.43
C GLU A 47 -5.97 -9.36 -10.96
N ASP A 48 -4.85 -9.75 -11.58
CA ASP A 48 -4.76 -9.87 -13.04
C ASP A 48 -5.76 -10.88 -13.57
N ILE A 49 -5.91 -12.04 -12.91
CA ILE A 49 -6.87 -13.08 -13.30
C ILE A 49 -8.31 -12.60 -13.11
N ALA A 50 -8.60 -11.93 -11.99
CA ALA A 50 -9.94 -11.45 -11.68
C ALA A 50 -10.40 -10.33 -12.63
N LEU A 51 -9.48 -9.48 -13.11
CA LEU A 51 -9.76 -8.32 -13.97
C LEU A 51 -9.65 -8.63 -15.46
N SER A 52 -8.92 -9.67 -15.87
CA SER A 52 -8.78 -10.05 -17.28
C SER A 52 -10.10 -10.58 -17.84
N PRO A 53 -10.43 -10.27 -19.08
CA PRO A 53 -11.60 -10.86 -19.74
C PRO A 53 -11.50 -12.40 -19.80
N ALA A 54 -12.63 -13.11 -19.65
CA ALA A 54 -12.65 -14.57 -19.67
C ALA A 54 -12.12 -15.16 -20.99
N ASP A 55 -12.36 -14.48 -22.12
CA ASP A 55 -11.86 -14.83 -23.43
C ASP A 55 -10.32 -14.75 -23.55
N GLU A 56 -9.69 -13.83 -22.82
CA GLU A 56 -8.23 -13.74 -22.74
C GLU A 56 -7.64 -14.95 -22.00
N ILE A 57 -8.20 -15.33 -20.87
CA ILE A 57 -7.79 -16.51 -20.11
C ILE A 57 -8.10 -17.79 -20.92
N ALA A 58 -9.24 -17.86 -21.61
CA ALA A 58 -9.63 -18.96 -22.46
C ALA A 58 -8.79 -19.06 -23.76
N SER A 59 -8.06 -18.01 -24.14
CA SER A 59 -7.12 -18.06 -25.27
C SER A 59 -5.87 -18.90 -24.96
N ILE A 60 -5.63 -19.17 -23.68
CA ILE A 60 -4.52 -20.00 -23.22
C ILE A 60 -4.81 -21.47 -23.59
N GLN A 61 -3.85 -22.11 -24.22
CA GLN A 61 -4.00 -23.48 -24.67
C GLN A 61 -4.24 -24.44 -23.49
N GLY A 62 -5.41 -25.03 -23.45
CA GLY A 62 -5.82 -25.99 -22.40
C GLY A 62 -6.80 -25.40 -21.37
N ILE A 63 -7.20 -24.15 -21.51
CA ILE A 63 -8.24 -23.52 -20.69
C ILE A 63 -9.48 -23.29 -21.55
N GLU A 64 -10.60 -23.86 -21.14
CA GLU A 64 -11.91 -23.65 -21.76
C GLU A 64 -12.60 -22.42 -21.15
N GLU A 65 -13.53 -21.79 -21.88
CA GLU A 65 -14.23 -20.57 -21.45
C GLU A 65 -14.97 -20.76 -20.10
N GLU A 66 -15.53 -21.94 -19.87
CA GLU A 66 -16.17 -22.25 -18.57
C GLU A 66 -15.14 -22.26 -17.43
N LEU A 67 -13.96 -22.86 -17.66
CA LEU A 67 -12.88 -22.87 -16.68
C LEU A 67 -12.30 -21.47 -16.46
N ALA A 68 -12.14 -20.68 -17.52
CA ALA A 68 -11.67 -19.30 -17.42
C ALA A 68 -12.61 -18.46 -16.53
N THR A 69 -13.92 -18.58 -16.74
CA THR A 69 -14.93 -17.90 -15.91
C THR A 69 -14.89 -18.38 -14.45
N GLU A 70 -14.69 -19.67 -14.22
CA GLU A 70 -14.57 -20.23 -12.87
C GLU A 70 -13.31 -19.71 -12.15
N LEU A 71 -12.18 -19.65 -12.83
CA LEU A 71 -10.93 -19.11 -12.30
C LEU A 71 -11.06 -17.64 -11.92
N GLN A 72 -11.71 -16.82 -12.74
CA GLN A 72 -12.01 -15.42 -12.41
C GLN A 72 -12.86 -15.30 -11.15
N GLN A 73 -13.93 -16.10 -11.04
CA GLN A 73 -14.80 -16.05 -9.85
C GLN A 73 -14.06 -16.50 -8.60
N ARG A 74 -13.24 -17.52 -8.69
CA ARG A 74 -12.42 -18.00 -7.56
C ARG A 74 -11.41 -16.93 -7.13
N ALA A 75 -10.71 -16.30 -8.10
CA ALA A 75 -9.79 -15.21 -7.83
C ALA A 75 -10.50 -14.04 -7.14
N ALA A 76 -11.64 -13.58 -7.66
CA ALA A 76 -12.41 -12.48 -7.09
C ALA A 76 -12.90 -12.79 -5.66
N ASN A 77 -13.44 -13.98 -5.43
CA ASN A 77 -13.90 -14.41 -4.11
C ASN A 77 -12.75 -14.53 -3.09
N PHE A 78 -11.59 -14.99 -3.53
CA PHE A 78 -10.41 -15.10 -2.66
C PHE A 78 -9.90 -13.71 -2.28
N ILE A 79 -9.82 -12.79 -3.23
CA ILE A 79 -9.43 -11.40 -2.98
C ILE A 79 -10.39 -10.73 -2.00
N GLU A 80 -11.71 -10.84 -2.23
CA GLU A 80 -12.71 -10.25 -1.35
C GLU A 80 -12.60 -10.79 0.08
N LYS A 81 -12.44 -12.09 0.24
CA LYS A 81 -12.28 -12.72 1.55
C LYS A 81 -10.98 -12.26 2.23
N ARG A 82 -9.88 -12.28 1.51
CA ARG A 82 -8.56 -11.84 1.99
C ARG A 82 -8.59 -10.38 2.44
N ASP A 83 -9.17 -9.51 1.62
CA ASP A 83 -9.24 -8.09 1.92
C ASP A 83 -10.16 -7.79 3.12
N ALA A 84 -11.25 -8.56 3.30
CA ALA A 84 -12.09 -8.48 4.48
C ALA A 84 -11.35 -8.96 5.75
N GLU A 85 -10.53 -10.00 5.67
CA GLU A 85 -9.68 -10.47 6.77
C GLU A 85 -8.63 -9.42 7.15
N PHE A 86 -7.97 -8.81 6.17
CA PHE A 86 -7.01 -7.74 6.41
C PHE A 86 -7.68 -6.50 7.01
N GLU A 87 -8.86 -6.12 6.54
CA GLU A 87 -9.60 -4.99 7.08
C GLU A 87 -9.98 -5.23 8.56
N ALA A 88 -10.47 -6.42 8.89
CA ALA A 88 -10.77 -6.78 10.28
C ALA A 88 -9.48 -6.73 11.14
N ARG A 89 -8.35 -7.23 10.63
CA ARG A 89 -7.07 -7.21 11.34
C ARG A 89 -6.54 -5.79 11.52
N ARG A 90 -6.67 -4.94 10.49
CA ARG A 90 -6.32 -3.51 10.55
C ARG A 90 -7.04 -2.80 11.68
N GLN A 91 -8.36 -3.04 11.80
CA GLN A 91 -9.18 -2.47 12.87
C GLN A 91 -8.77 -2.97 14.25
N GLU A 92 -8.46 -4.26 14.41
CA GLU A 92 -7.95 -4.82 15.67
C GLU A 92 -6.62 -4.17 16.10
N LEU A 93 -5.74 -3.87 15.14
CA LEU A 93 -4.46 -3.20 15.37
C LEU A 93 -4.61 -1.71 15.67
N GLY A 94 -5.77 -1.12 15.37
CA GLY A 94 -6.05 0.29 15.57
C GLY A 94 -5.38 1.21 14.54
N VAL A 95 -5.14 0.71 13.34
CA VAL A 95 -4.63 1.51 12.23
C VAL A 95 -5.71 2.46 11.73
N GLN A 96 -5.38 3.72 11.56
CA GLN A 96 -6.32 4.79 11.20
C GLN A 96 -6.83 4.64 9.76
N ASP A 97 -8.05 5.12 9.52
CA ASP A 97 -8.72 4.99 8.21
C ASP A 97 -8.08 5.87 7.13
N ASP A 98 -7.43 6.95 7.50
CA ASP A 98 -6.75 7.88 6.62
C ASP A 98 -5.56 7.25 5.86
N LEU A 99 -4.96 6.18 6.41
CA LEU A 99 -3.95 5.40 5.69
C LEU A 99 -4.52 4.76 4.42
N ALA A 100 -5.80 4.40 4.42
CA ALA A 100 -6.47 3.81 3.26
C ALA A 100 -6.68 4.83 2.11
N GLU A 101 -6.63 6.14 2.41
CA GLU A 101 -6.76 7.20 1.42
C GLU A 101 -5.45 7.44 0.63
N ILE A 102 -4.33 6.88 1.11
CA ILE A 102 -3.05 6.97 0.41
C ILE A 102 -3.10 6.13 -0.87
N GLY A 103 -2.84 6.76 -2.01
CA GLY A 103 -2.75 6.06 -3.29
C GLY A 103 -1.68 4.94 -3.26
N GLY A 104 -2.08 3.72 -3.59
CA GLY A 104 -1.20 2.55 -3.60
C GLY A 104 -1.10 1.81 -2.25
N MET A 105 -1.75 2.28 -1.20
CA MET A 105 -1.81 1.57 0.07
C MET A 105 -2.82 0.41 0.00
N THR A 106 -2.35 -0.80 0.24
CA THR A 106 -3.20 -1.99 0.26
C THR A 106 -3.60 -2.39 1.68
N PRO A 107 -4.72 -3.11 1.89
CA PRO A 107 -5.10 -3.62 3.20
C PRO A 107 -4.01 -4.46 3.88
N GLU A 108 -3.27 -5.26 3.10
CA GLU A 108 -2.13 -6.04 3.59
C GLU A 108 -1.00 -5.14 4.10
N MET A 109 -0.65 -4.07 3.37
CA MET A 109 0.38 -3.11 3.80
C MET A 109 -0.01 -2.45 5.11
N MET A 110 -1.28 -2.04 5.26
CA MET A 110 -1.78 -1.44 6.49
C MET A 110 -1.70 -2.39 7.69
N VAL A 111 -1.95 -3.68 7.50
CA VAL A 111 -1.79 -4.68 8.56
C VAL A 111 -0.33 -4.82 8.96
N LYS A 112 0.59 -4.94 7.99
CA LYS A 112 2.03 -5.02 8.26
C LYS A 112 2.56 -3.79 8.99
N LEU A 113 2.12 -2.60 8.59
CA LEU A 113 2.44 -1.35 9.28
C LEU A 113 1.90 -1.36 10.72
N GLY A 114 0.65 -1.72 10.91
CA GLY A 114 0.03 -1.80 12.24
C GLY A 114 0.69 -2.82 13.17
N GLU A 115 1.19 -3.94 12.67
CA GLU A 115 1.97 -4.94 13.42
C GLU A 115 3.34 -4.42 13.86
N ASN A 116 3.85 -3.39 13.19
CA ASN A 116 5.07 -2.67 13.55
C ASN A 116 4.79 -1.33 14.27
N ASP A 117 3.60 -1.18 14.86
CA ASP A 117 3.14 0.01 15.59
C ASP A 117 3.04 1.30 14.75
N VAL A 118 3.08 1.21 13.43
CA VAL A 118 2.84 2.31 12.49
C VAL A 118 1.35 2.37 12.16
N LYS A 119 0.63 3.33 12.74
CA LYS A 119 -0.84 3.35 12.76
C LYS A 119 -1.46 4.63 12.21
N SER A 120 -0.66 5.67 12.01
CA SER A 120 -1.09 6.98 11.54
C SER A 120 -0.24 7.49 10.37
N LEU A 121 -0.73 8.51 9.67
CA LEU A 121 0.05 9.20 8.64
C LEU A 121 1.34 9.83 9.20
N GLU A 122 1.27 10.32 10.43
CA GLU A 122 2.42 10.88 11.13
C GLU A 122 3.50 9.81 11.35
N ASP A 123 3.12 8.61 11.80
CA ASP A 123 4.06 7.51 12.01
C ASP A 123 4.78 7.16 10.69
N ILE A 124 4.06 7.10 9.57
CA ILE A 124 4.66 6.87 8.25
C ILE A 124 5.61 8.01 7.86
N ALA A 125 5.25 9.25 8.14
CA ALA A 125 6.08 10.41 7.82
C ALA A 125 7.42 10.42 8.59
N TYR A 126 7.51 9.75 9.72
CA TYR A 126 8.76 9.58 10.48
C TYR A 126 9.64 8.44 10.00
N LEU A 127 9.11 7.47 9.23
CA LEU A 127 9.90 6.37 8.69
C LEU A 127 10.87 6.83 7.60
N ALA A 128 11.98 6.12 7.47
CA ALA A 128 12.80 6.18 6.27
C ALA A 128 12.20 5.26 5.18
N GLY A 129 12.48 5.56 3.89
CA GLY A 129 11.92 4.77 2.79
C GLY A 129 12.35 3.31 2.80
N ASP A 130 13.56 3.02 3.24
CA ASP A 130 14.09 1.66 3.43
C ASP A 130 13.39 0.93 4.58
N GLU A 131 13.12 1.60 5.71
CA GLU A 131 12.33 1.05 6.82
C GLU A 131 10.90 0.72 6.38
N PHE A 132 10.27 1.62 5.62
CA PHE A 132 8.92 1.39 5.09
C PHE A 132 8.88 0.13 4.21
N VAL A 133 9.85 0.01 3.28
CA VAL A 133 9.96 -1.16 2.39
C VAL A 133 10.26 -2.45 3.17
N GLU A 134 11.09 -2.39 4.22
CA GLU A 134 11.37 -3.54 5.08
C GLU A 134 10.10 -4.06 5.77
N ILE A 135 9.24 -3.16 6.22
CA ILE A 135 7.96 -3.50 6.88
C ILE A 135 6.97 -4.10 5.90
N VAL A 136 6.69 -3.42 4.78
CA VAL A 136 5.63 -3.81 3.84
C VAL A 136 6.07 -4.89 2.85
N GLY A 137 7.36 -4.98 2.57
CA GLY A 137 7.99 -5.91 1.63
C GLY A 137 8.36 -5.26 0.30
N GLU A 138 9.51 -5.65 -0.25
CA GLU A 138 10.03 -5.16 -1.55
C GLU A 138 9.12 -5.52 -2.74
N GLU A 139 8.25 -6.51 -2.58
CA GLU A 139 7.28 -6.92 -3.59
C GLU A 139 6.08 -5.95 -3.67
N ALA A 140 5.79 -5.24 -2.57
CA ALA A 140 4.64 -4.35 -2.46
C ALA A 140 4.93 -2.94 -2.98
N ILE A 141 6.12 -2.41 -2.73
CA ILE A 141 6.53 -1.07 -3.13
C ILE A 141 8.04 -0.98 -3.30
N THR A 142 8.49 -0.19 -4.28
CA THR A 142 9.92 0.10 -4.45
C THR A 142 10.39 1.17 -3.48
N ILE A 143 11.69 1.20 -3.20
CA ILE A 143 12.28 2.20 -2.30
C ILE A 143 12.09 3.65 -2.82
N ASP A 144 12.13 3.84 -4.13
CA ASP A 144 11.92 5.15 -4.75
C ASP A 144 10.47 5.61 -4.53
N SER A 145 9.49 4.72 -4.78
CA SER A 145 8.07 5.02 -4.54
C SER A 145 7.73 5.22 -3.06
N ALA A 146 8.38 4.48 -2.15
CA ALA A 146 8.26 4.67 -0.71
C ALA A 146 8.80 6.06 -0.28
N ASN A 147 9.94 6.47 -0.81
CA ASN A 147 10.50 7.80 -0.55
C ASN A 147 9.59 8.91 -1.08
N GLU A 148 9.05 8.77 -2.30
CA GLU A 148 8.11 9.74 -2.87
C GLU A 148 6.84 9.87 -2.01
N LEU A 149 6.26 8.75 -1.56
CA LEU A 149 5.11 8.72 -0.68
C LEU A 149 5.38 9.41 0.66
N ILE A 150 6.48 9.06 1.32
CA ILE A 150 6.87 9.65 2.61
C ILE A 150 7.14 11.14 2.46
N MET A 151 7.81 11.58 1.39
CA MET A 151 8.07 13.01 1.14
C MET A 151 6.77 13.77 0.88
N ALA A 152 5.82 13.19 0.16
CA ALA A 152 4.52 13.80 -0.08
C ALA A 152 3.73 13.96 1.24
N LEU A 153 3.72 12.93 2.09
CA LEU A 153 3.09 13.00 3.42
C LEU A 153 3.74 14.06 4.32
N ARG A 154 5.08 14.10 4.35
CA ARG A 154 5.80 15.14 5.10
C ARG A 154 5.44 16.54 4.64
N SER A 155 5.40 16.77 3.33
CA SER A 155 5.02 18.07 2.78
C SER A 155 3.61 18.46 3.20
N GLN A 156 2.67 17.54 3.15
CA GLN A 156 1.27 17.78 3.53
C GLN A 156 1.14 18.08 5.04
N LEU A 157 1.75 17.28 5.90
CA LEU A 157 1.70 17.44 7.36
C LEU A 157 2.42 18.72 7.81
N PHE A 158 3.57 19.04 7.23
CA PHE A 158 4.30 20.27 7.56
C PHE A 158 3.62 21.54 7.04
N GLU A 159 2.93 21.48 5.89
CA GLU A 159 2.13 22.62 5.43
C GLU A 159 1.00 22.95 6.41
N GLU A 160 0.33 21.96 6.95
CA GLU A 160 -0.73 22.15 7.94
C GLU A 160 -0.19 22.70 9.27
N GLU A 161 0.95 22.18 9.75
CA GLU A 161 1.61 22.70 10.96
C GLU A 161 2.11 24.14 10.79
N TRP A 162 2.66 24.48 9.61
CA TRP A 162 3.13 25.82 9.30
C TRP A 162 1.97 26.81 9.17
N GLN A 163 0.87 26.41 8.53
CA GLN A 163 -0.33 27.24 8.46
C GLN A 163 -0.93 27.49 9.85
N ALA A 164 -1.02 26.46 10.69
CA ALA A 164 -1.51 26.59 12.06
C ALA A 164 -0.58 27.47 12.93
N ALA A 165 0.73 27.38 12.74
CA ALA A 165 1.71 28.21 13.44
C ALA A 165 1.66 29.68 12.97
N ASP A 166 1.47 29.93 11.68
CA ASP A 166 1.33 31.29 11.11
C ASP A 166 0.01 31.94 11.55
N GLU A 167 -1.09 31.19 11.59
CA GLU A 167 -2.36 31.70 12.14
C GLU A 167 -2.29 31.97 13.64
N ALA A 168 -1.59 31.16 14.41
CA ALA A 168 -1.37 31.39 15.84
C ALA A 168 -0.50 32.61 16.08
N ALA A 169 0.58 32.80 15.32
CA ALA A 169 1.45 33.95 15.40
C ALA A 169 0.75 35.27 14.99
N ALA A 170 -0.10 35.20 13.96
CA ALA A 170 -0.92 36.33 13.53
C ALA A 170 -1.95 36.73 14.60
N ALA A 171 -2.60 35.75 15.24
CA ALA A 171 -3.54 36.01 16.34
C ALA A 171 -2.87 36.59 17.60
N GLU A 172 -1.64 36.17 17.92
CA GLU A 172 -0.87 36.75 19.01
C GLU A 172 -0.44 38.20 18.71
N ALA A 173 -0.04 38.49 17.47
CA ALA A 173 0.31 39.84 17.05
C ALA A 173 -0.89 40.81 17.09
N GLU A 174 -2.08 40.39 16.67
CA GLU A 174 -3.31 41.18 16.77
C GLU A 174 -3.72 41.43 18.23
N ALA A 175 -3.48 40.46 19.11
CA ALA A 175 -3.77 40.60 20.53
C ALA A 175 -2.81 41.60 21.25
N GLU A 176 -1.53 41.63 20.84
CA GLU A 176 -0.56 42.61 21.35
C GLU A 176 -0.87 44.02 20.87
N GLU A 177 -1.22 44.23 19.58
CA GLU A 177 -1.62 45.54 19.06
C GLU A 177 -2.89 46.07 19.74
N ALA A 178 -3.88 45.21 19.97
CA ALA A 178 -5.10 45.60 20.70
C ALA A 178 -4.83 45.96 22.18
N GLY A 179 -3.84 45.33 22.81
CA GLY A 179 -3.43 45.64 24.18
C GLY A 179 -2.68 46.95 24.30
N GLU A 180 -1.91 47.38 23.31
CA GLU A 180 -1.20 48.67 23.30
C GLU A 180 -2.14 49.88 23.07
N GLU A 181 -3.18 49.72 22.23
CA GLU A 181 -4.18 50.78 22.00
C GLU A 181 -5.03 51.08 23.25
N GLU A 182 -5.26 50.11 24.13
CA GLU A 182 -6.02 50.31 25.38
C GLU A 182 -5.18 51.05 26.44
N THR A 183 -3.84 50.98 26.42
CA THR A 183 -2.98 51.61 27.38
C THR A 183 -2.70 53.08 27.04
N GLU A 184 -2.81 53.53 25.79
CA GLU A 184 -2.57 54.91 25.35
C GLU A 184 -3.81 55.82 25.55
N LYS A 185 -4.96 55.25 25.87
CA LYS A 185 -6.24 55.98 26.02
C LYS A 185 -6.71 56.22 27.45
N ALA A 186 -5.81 56.24 28.45
CA ALA A 186 -6.12 56.62 29.82
C ALA A 186 -6.04 58.17 29.99
N PRO A 187 -7.15 58.88 30.27
CA PRO A 187 -7.12 60.32 30.43
C PRO A 187 -6.51 60.74 31.76
N ALA A 188 -5.71 61.82 31.73
CA ALA A 188 -5.16 62.55 32.86
C ALA A 188 -6.26 63.24 33.66
#